data_c23ca53a7c51a63d7a7841898cf562be
#
_entry.id   c23ca53a7c51a63d7a7841898cf562be
#
_cell.length_a   1.000
_cell.length_b   1.000
_cell.length_c   1.000
_cell.angle_alpha   90.00
_cell.angle_beta   90.00
_cell.angle_gamma   90.00
#
_symmetry.space_group_name_H-M   'P 1'
#
loop_
_entity.id
_entity.type
_entity.pdbx_description
1 polymer ?
#
loop_
_entity_poly.entity_id
_entity_poly.type
_entity_poly.pdbx_seq_one_letter_code
_entity_poly.pdbx_strand_id
1 'polypeptide(L)'
;MFFRIWLFLGSFGMGAASLWVFYMGITFQTKFYLLAIPLGLLCSLFFFVLFLSAFPAFTKRGNVIFRIEEGDCGRLFTEKKSVDIKDIKSIRMDRHPYSPKGIFFMDVLIQTRGNGLVRIPTYNILPELEFYKAVELHVLSYMTEEARQDWIGQFTEAQRKAYLNQFHKNA
;
A
#
# COMPACT_ATOMS: atom_id res chain seq x y z
N MET A 1 -7.25 -10.58 -5.98
CA MET A 1 -7.86 -10.05 -7.23
C MET A 1 -9.20 -9.36 -6.98
N PHE A 2 -10.07 -9.95 -6.19
CA PHE A 2 -11.42 -9.43 -5.86
C PHE A 2 -11.40 -7.99 -5.29
N PHE A 3 -10.56 -7.70 -4.31
CA PHE A 3 -10.46 -6.37 -3.68
C PHE A 3 -10.11 -5.25 -4.68
N ARG A 4 -9.23 -5.52 -5.65
CA ARG A 4 -8.86 -4.55 -6.69
C ARG A 4 -10.03 -4.16 -7.56
N ILE A 5 -10.78 -5.18 -8.02
CA ILE A 5 -11.96 -5.00 -8.86
C ILE A 5 -13.02 -4.21 -8.08
N TRP A 6 -13.22 -4.57 -6.82
CA TRP A 6 -14.19 -3.90 -5.95
C TRP A 6 -13.83 -2.44 -5.70
N LEU A 7 -12.56 -2.14 -5.40
CA LEU A 7 -12.09 -0.78 -5.21
C LEU A 7 -12.23 0.06 -6.50
N PHE A 8 -11.89 -0.53 -7.64
CA PHE A 8 -11.97 0.15 -8.95
C PHE A 8 -13.43 0.44 -9.33
N LEU A 9 -14.29 -0.57 -9.30
CA LEU A 9 -15.71 -0.42 -9.60
C LEU A 9 -16.43 0.47 -8.58
N GLY A 10 -16.10 0.33 -7.30
CA GLY A 10 -16.67 1.14 -6.23
C GLY A 10 -16.29 2.61 -6.37
N SER A 11 -15.01 2.93 -6.61
CA SER A 11 -14.57 4.31 -6.80
C SER A 11 -15.17 4.93 -8.06
N PHE A 12 -15.25 4.18 -9.16
CA PHE A 12 -15.90 4.65 -10.39
C PHE A 12 -17.41 4.90 -10.18
N GLY A 13 -18.13 3.92 -9.59
CA GLY A 13 -19.57 4.02 -9.35
C GLY A 13 -19.92 5.17 -8.39
N MET A 14 -19.17 5.31 -7.29
CA MET A 14 -19.37 6.41 -6.35
C MET A 14 -19.02 7.77 -6.96
N GLY A 15 -17.97 7.81 -7.80
CA GLY A 15 -17.62 9.01 -8.55
C GLY A 15 -18.73 9.44 -9.51
N ALA A 16 -19.30 8.50 -10.27
CA ALA A 16 -20.42 8.74 -11.17
C ALA A 16 -21.69 9.19 -10.44
N ALA A 17 -22.03 8.51 -9.32
CA ALA A 17 -23.16 8.89 -8.48
C ALA A 17 -23.00 10.30 -7.90
N SER A 18 -21.80 10.65 -7.42
CA SER A 18 -21.51 11.99 -6.90
C SER A 18 -21.60 13.07 -7.98
N LEU A 19 -21.15 12.75 -9.20
CA LEU A 19 -21.28 13.63 -10.36
C LEU A 19 -22.75 13.85 -10.73
N TRP A 20 -23.56 12.80 -10.62
CA TRP A 20 -25.00 12.89 -10.82
C TRP A 20 -25.66 13.81 -9.79
N VAL A 21 -25.32 13.67 -8.50
CA VAL A 21 -25.79 14.57 -7.43
C VAL A 21 -25.39 16.01 -7.70
N PHE A 22 -24.16 16.26 -8.12
CA PHE A 22 -23.68 17.56 -8.53
C PHE A 22 -24.52 18.14 -9.68
N TYR A 23 -24.78 17.34 -10.72
CA TYR A 23 -25.59 17.73 -11.87
C TYR A 23 -27.01 18.12 -11.45
N MET A 24 -27.67 17.30 -10.59
CA MET A 24 -28.99 17.62 -10.05
C MET A 24 -28.99 18.92 -9.21
N GLY A 25 -27.89 19.20 -8.54
CA GLY A 25 -27.71 20.46 -7.81
C GLY A 25 -27.67 21.67 -8.74
N ILE A 26 -26.86 21.65 -9.79
CA ILE A 26 -26.71 22.78 -10.75
C ILE A 26 -28.00 23.00 -11.56
N THR A 27 -28.74 21.92 -11.85
CA THR A 27 -30.01 22.01 -12.59
C THR A 27 -31.21 22.32 -11.71
N PHE A 28 -30.99 22.58 -10.41
CA PHE A 28 -32.02 22.87 -9.40
C PHE A 28 -33.13 21.81 -9.29
N GLN A 29 -32.81 20.57 -9.65
CA GLN A 29 -33.76 19.44 -9.60
C GLN A 29 -33.93 18.87 -8.20
N THR A 30 -33.09 19.27 -7.23
CA THR A 30 -33.16 18.87 -5.84
C THR A 30 -33.47 20.06 -4.93
N LYS A 31 -34.28 19.84 -3.89
CA LYS A 31 -34.56 20.85 -2.86
C LYS A 31 -33.31 21.27 -2.06
N PHE A 32 -32.29 20.41 -2.04
CA PHE A 32 -31.05 20.62 -1.31
C PHE A 32 -29.88 21.05 -2.24
N TYR A 33 -30.18 21.80 -3.31
CA TYR A 33 -29.17 22.19 -4.31
C TYR A 33 -27.93 22.87 -3.72
N LEU A 34 -28.10 23.70 -2.68
CA LEU A 34 -26.98 24.38 -2.01
C LEU A 34 -25.98 23.42 -1.36
N LEU A 35 -26.43 22.25 -0.89
CA LEU A 35 -25.56 21.20 -0.36
C LEU A 35 -25.12 20.22 -1.46
N ALA A 36 -25.97 19.93 -2.42
CA ALA A 36 -25.71 18.98 -3.49
C ALA A 36 -24.54 19.43 -4.39
N ILE A 37 -24.43 20.75 -4.65
CA ILE A 37 -23.36 21.32 -5.45
C ILE A 37 -21.97 21.08 -4.81
N PRO A 38 -21.66 21.61 -3.61
CA PRO A 38 -20.33 21.44 -3.03
C PRO A 38 -20.05 19.99 -2.66
N LEU A 39 -21.03 19.27 -2.10
CA LEU A 39 -20.81 17.87 -1.68
C LEU A 39 -20.62 16.96 -2.89
N GLY A 40 -21.44 17.11 -3.93
CA GLY A 40 -21.31 16.32 -5.16
C GLY A 40 -19.99 16.57 -5.87
N LEU A 41 -19.53 17.82 -5.92
CA LEU A 41 -18.22 18.15 -6.50
C LEU A 41 -17.05 17.58 -5.71
N LEU A 42 -17.03 17.78 -4.39
CA LEU A 42 -15.95 17.29 -3.51
C LEU A 42 -15.87 15.76 -3.53
N CYS A 43 -17.01 15.08 -3.41
CA CYS A 43 -17.06 13.62 -3.46
C CYS A 43 -16.63 13.10 -4.84
N SER A 44 -17.08 13.72 -5.93
CA SER A 44 -16.68 13.34 -7.29
C SER A 44 -15.16 13.46 -7.47
N LEU A 45 -14.56 14.59 -7.08
CA LEU A 45 -13.11 14.77 -7.14
C LEU A 45 -12.35 13.75 -6.28
N PHE A 46 -12.83 13.49 -5.07
CA PHE A 46 -12.23 12.49 -4.18
C PHE A 46 -12.23 11.09 -4.80
N PHE A 47 -13.37 10.62 -5.28
CA PHE A 47 -13.48 9.30 -5.90
C PHE A 47 -12.73 9.20 -7.22
N PHE A 48 -12.65 10.28 -7.99
CA PHE A 48 -11.84 10.33 -9.20
C PHE A 48 -10.34 10.20 -8.90
N VAL A 49 -9.84 10.92 -7.88
CA VAL A 49 -8.45 10.77 -7.43
C VAL A 49 -8.17 9.36 -6.93
N LEU A 50 -9.13 8.76 -6.21
CA LEU A 50 -9.03 7.38 -5.75
C LEU A 50 -8.96 6.40 -6.92
N PHE A 51 -9.84 6.56 -7.91
CA PHE A 51 -9.88 5.76 -9.13
C PHE A 51 -8.55 5.83 -9.90
N LEU A 52 -8.03 7.03 -10.16
CA LEU A 52 -6.73 7.21 -10.80
C LEU A 52 -5.58 6.60 -10.00
N SER A 53 -5.69 6.63 -8.67
CA SER A 53 -4.70 6.05 -7.77
C SER A 53 -4.69 4.53 -7.77
N ALA A 54 -5.84 3.90 -8.04
CA ALA A 54 -5.97 2.46 -8.15
C ALA A 54 -5.56 1.92 -9.53
N PHE A 55 -5.54 2.77 -10.56
CA PHE A 55 -5.24 2.36 -11.94
C PHE A 55 -3.91 1.62 -12.11
N PRO A 56 -2.78 2.05 -11.49
CA PRO A 56 -1.50 1.34 -11.62
C PRO A 56 -1.53 -0.10 -11.10
N ALA A 57 -2.47 -0.44 -10.20
CA ALA A 57 -2.64 -1.82 -9.71
C ALA A 57 -3.05 -2.82 -10.78
N PHE A 58 -3.61 -2.35 -11.90
CA PHE A 58 -4.04 -3.17 -13.05
C PHE A 58 -2.99 -3.22 -14.17
N THR A 59 -1.91 -2.47 -14.05
CA THR A 59 -0.81 -2.50 -15.01
C THR A 59 0.20 -3.59 -14.67
N LYS A 60 1.17 -3.83 -15.57
CA LYS A 60 2.31 -4.75 -15.30
C LYS A 60 3.07 -4.40 -14.01
N ARG A 61 3.06 -3.12 -13.61
CA ARG A 61 3.66 -2.63 -12.35
C ARG A 61 3.00 -3.21 -11.09
N GLY A 62 1.72 -3.51 -11.16
CA GLY A 62 1.00 -4.14 -10.04
C GLY A 62 1.25 -5.63 -9.88
N ASN A 63 1.89 -6.30 -10.84
CA ASN A 63 2.12 -7.75 -10.78
C ASN A 63 3.44 -8.12 -10.09
N VAL A 64 4.44 -7.25 -10.15
CA VAL A 64 5.73 -7.44 -9.47
C VAL A 64 6.00 -6.19 -8.64
N ILE A 65 5.81 -6.29 -7.33
CA ILE A 65 5.97 -5.16 -6.40
C ILE A 65 7.45 -4.93 -6.14
N PHE A 66 8.18 -5.99 -5.82
CA PHE A 66 9.64 -5.99 -5.68
C PHE A 66 10.20 -7.39 -5.96
N ARG A 67 11.48 -7.44 -6.24
CA ARG A 67 12.26 -8.67 -6.38
C ARG A 67 13.37 -8.67 -5.35
N ILE A 68 13.64 -9.83 -4.76
CA ILE A 68 14.72 -10.02 -3.81
C ILE A 68 15.79 -10.86 -4.51
N GLU A 69 17.01 -10.39 -4.56
CA GLU A 69 18.19 -11.18 -4.88
C GLU A 69 18.90 -11.52 -3.57
N GLU A 70 19.01 -12.81 -3.31
CA GLU A 70 19.66 -13.33 -2.10
C GLU A 70 21.18 -13.36 -2.26
N GLY A 71 21.89 -13.33 -1.14
CA GLY A 71 23.33 -13.46 -1.09
C GLY A 71 24.03 -12.34 -0.33
N ASP A 72 25.33 -12.42 -0.23
CA ASP A 72 26.15 -11.42 0.50
C ASP A 72 26.08 -10.00 -0.08
N CYS A 73 25.78 -9.88 -1.36
CA CYS A 73 25.47 -8.63 -2.05
C CYS A 73 23.97 -8.56 -2.41
N GLY A 74 23.13 -9.14 -1.56
CA GLY A 74 21.70 -9.21 -1.79
C GLY A 74 21.06 -7.84 -1.95
N ARG A 75 20.15 -7.73 -2.90
CA ARG A 75 19.46 -6.48 -3.24
C ARG A 75 17.97 -6.65 -3.32
N LEU A 76 17.28 -5.62 -2.89
CA LEU A 76 15.85 -5.49 -3.06
C LEU A 76 15.60 -4.53 -4.24
N PHE A 77 15.06 -5.08 -5.33
CA PHE A 77 14.79 -4.31 -6.55
C PHE A 77 13.33 -3.93 -6.64
N THR A 78 13.12 -2.68 -6.98
CA THR A 78 11.82 -2.18 -7.45
C THR A 78 11.99 -1.72 -8.89
N GLU A 79 10.90 -1.42 -9.58
CA GLU A 79 10.96 -0.92 -10.96
C GLU A 79 11.89 0.32 -11.13
N LYS A 80 12.02 1.13 -10.09
CA LYS A 80 12.73 2.43 -10.17
C LYS A 80 13.96 2.53 -9.26
N LYS A 81 14.11 1.65 -8.29
CA LYS A 81 15.15 1.76 -7.27
C LYS A 81 15.64 0.38 -6.87
N SER A 82 16.92 0.29 -6.54
CA SER A 82 17.51 -0.86 -5.87
C SER A 82 18.04 -0.44 -4.51
N VAL A 83 17.91 -1.31 -3.52
CA VAL A 83 18.43 -1.11 -2.16
C VAL A 83 19.24 -2.33 -1.79
N ASP A 84 20.47 -2.13 -1.37
CA ASP A 84 21.31 -3.21 -0.84
C ASP A 84 20.74 -3.64 0.52
N ILE A 85 20.60 -4.96 0.75
CA ILE A 85 20.00 -5.47 1.98
C ILE A 85 20.80 -5.04 3.22
N LYS A 86 22.13 -4.97 3.09
CA LYS A 86 23.02 -4.50 4.16
C LYS A 86 22.86 -3.01 4.49
N ASP A 87 22.33 -2.22 3.57
CA ASP A 87 22.05 -0.80 3.77
C ASP A 87 20.69 -0.53 4.42
N ILE A 88 19.85 -1.55 4.56
CA ILE A 88 18.56 -1.43 5.20
C ILE A 88 18.76 -1.20 6.70
N LYS A 89 18.21 -0.09 7.20
CA LYS A 89 18.14 0.22 8.62
C LYS A 89 16.83 -0.27 9.22
N SER A 90 15.70 -0.01 8.54
CA SER A 90 14.40 -0.54 8.91
C SER A 90 13.56 -0.83 7.68
N ILE A 91 12.69 -1.83 7.78
CA ILE A 91 11.72 -2.18 6.75
C ILE A 91 10.37 -2.45 7.42
N ARG A 92 9.29 -1.83 6.90
CA ARG A 92 7.95 -1.99 7.49
C ARG A 92 6.86 -1.74 6.46
N MET A 93 5.67 -2.26 6.71
CA MET A 93 4.46 -1.82 6.02
C MET A 93 3.78 -0.72 6.82
N ASP A 94 3.49 0.40 6.15
CA ASP A 94 2.83 1.53 6.80
C ASP A 94 1.95 2.29 5.80
N ARG A 95 1.02 3.06 6.33
CA ARG A 95 0.12 3.89 5.53
C ARG A 95 0.81 5.18 5.12
N HIS A 96 0.41 5.72 3.98
CA HIS A 96 0.92 7.02 3.53
C HIS A 96 0.32 8.13 4.42
N PRO A 97 1.12 8.82 5.26
CA PRO A 97 0.62 9.97 5.98
C PRO A 97 0.26 11.08 4.98
N TYR A 98 -0.76 11.84 5.27
CA TYR A 98 -1.18 13.02 4.50
C TYR A 98 -1.58 12.79 3.04
N SER A 99 -1.99 11.60 2.67
CA SER A 99 -2.49 11.31 1.32
C SER A 99 -3.80 10.52 1.38
N PRO A 100 -4.78 10.85 0.54
CA PRO A 100 -5.99 10.03 0.39
C PRO A 100 -5.69 8.56 0.08
N LYS A 101 -4.54 8.31 -0.57
CA LYS A 101 -4.03 6.95 -0.83
C LYS A 101 -3.75 6.17 0.45
N GLY A 102 -3.24 6.83 1.49
CA GLY A 102 -2.92 6.19 2.77
C GLY A 102 -4.13 5.73 3.56
N ILE A 103 -5.34 6.23 3.25
CA ILE A 103 -6.58 5.71 3.85
C ILE A 103 -6.85 4.29 3.38
N PHE A 104 -6.53 4.00 2.11
CA PHE A 104 -6.90 2.74 1.44
C PHE A 104 -5.73 1.82 1.14
N PHE A 105 -4.50 2.34 1.06
CA PHE A 105 -3.32 1.59 0.64
C PHE A 105 -2.23 1.61 1.71
N MET A 106 -1.61 0.45 1.88
CA MET A 106 -0.38 0.32 2.64
C MET A 106 0.80 0.29 1.66
N ASP A 107 1.92 0.87 2.07
CA ASP A 107 3.17 0.89 1.30
C ASP A 107 4.26 0.20 2.10
N VAL A 108 5.22 -0.44 1.42
CA VAL A 108 6.46 -0.89 2.07
C VAL A 108 7.42 0.30 2.17
N LEU A 109 7.83 0.61 3.37
CA LEU A 109 8.79 1.64 3.70
C LEU A 109 10.13 1.00 4.04
N ILE A 110 11.17 1.38 3.34
CA ILE A 110 12.55 0.94 3.59
C ILE A 110 13.35 2.18 3.94
N GLN A 111 13.81 2.25 5.16
CA GLN A 111 14.76 3.27 5.59
C GLN A 111 16.18 2.74 5.42
N THR A 112 17.02 3.46 4.70
CA THR A 112 18.43 3.12 4.51
C THR A 112 19.31 3.83 5.55
N ARG A 113 20.51 3.29 5.79
CA ARG A 113 21.50 3.87 6.70
C ARG A 113 21.93 5.28 6.29
N GLY A 114 21.94 5.58 4.99
CA GLY A 114 22.18 6.93 4.48
C GLY A 114 21.00 7.90 4.65
N ASN A 115 20.06 7.62 5.57
CA ASN A 115 18.84 8.41 5.82
C ASN A 115 17.91 8.54 4.59
N GLY A 116 18.10 7.71 3.56
CA GLY A 116 17.20 7.61 2.43
C GLY A 116 15.93 6.86 2.81
N LEU A 117 14.77 7.36 2.39
CA LEU A 117 13.49 6.65 2.49
C LEU A 117 13.09 6.14 1.11
N VAL A 118 13.02 4.83 0.97
CA VAL A 118 12.48 4.17 -0.23
C VAL A 118 11.08 3.69 0.08
N ARG A 119 10.12 4.14 -0.70
CA ARG A 119 8.72 3.77 -0.59
C ARG A 119 8.32 2.94 -1.79
N ILE A 120 7.69 1.80 -1.54
CA ILE A 120 7.21 0.85 -2.55
C ILE A 120 5.70 0.74 -2.39
N PRO A 121 4.91 1.26 -3.35
CA PRO A 121 3.47 1.15 -3.29
C PRO A 121 3.04 -0.31 -3.49
N THR A 122 2.27 -0.85 -2.55
CA THR A 122 1.78 -2.22 -2.64
C THR A 122 0.40 -2.33 -3.30
N TYR A 123 -0.34 -1.25 -3.38
CA TYR A 123 -1.73 -1.21 -3.86
C TYR A 123 -2.64 -2.25 -3.18
N ASN A 124 -2.33 -2.63 -1.94
CA ASN A 124 -2.95 -3.74 -1.18
C ASN A 124 -2.98 -5.07 -1.95
N ILE A 125 -2.02 -5.28 -2.83
CA ILE A 125 -1.85 -6.50 -3.61
C ILE A 125 -1.05 -7.52 -2.80
N LEU A 126 -0.11 -7.02 -2.01
CA LEU A 126 0.73 -7.80 -1.14
C LEU A 126 0.07 -7.88 0.24
N PRO A 127 -0.46 -9.06 0.64
CA PRO A 127 -0.93 -9.27 1.98
C PRO A 127 0.22 -9.06 2.98
N GLU A 128 -0.09 -8.48 4.11
CA GLU A 128 0.89 -8.20 5.16
C GLU A 128 1.65 -9.47 5.60
N LEU A 129 0.93 -10.58 5.70
CA LEU A 129 1.51 -11.88 6.04
C LEU A 129 2.53 -12.36 4.98
N GLU A 130 2.23 -12.20 3.70
CA GLU A 130 3.15 -12.60 2.62
C GLU A 130 4.39 -11.71 2.59
N PHE A 131 4.22 -10.42 2.88
CA PHE A 131 5.34 -9.50 3.03
C PHE A 131 6.26 -9.93 4.18
N TYR A 132 5.70 -10.23 5.35
CA TYR A 132 6.49 -10.68 6.50
C TYR A 132 7.21 -11.99 6.21
N LYS A 133 6.54 -12.94 5.55
CA LYS A 133 7.18 -14.18 5.09
C LYS A 133 8.37 -13.91 4.17
N ALA A 134 8.18 -13.06 3.18
CA ALA A 134 9.23 -12.72 2.23
C ALA A 134 10.44 -12.07 2.92
N VAL A 135 10.21 -11.18 3.88
CA VAL A 135 11.28 -10.53 4.64
C VAL A 135 12.02 -11.55 5.53
N GLU A 136 11.31 -12.39 6.26
CA GLU A 136 11.94 -13.38 7.15
C GLU A 136 12.74 -14.45 6.40
N LEU A 137 12.22 -14.93 5.28
CA LEU A 137 12.89 -16.00 4.53
C LEU A 137 14.07 -15.49 3.71
N HIS A 138 13.94 -14.31 3.10
CA HIS A 138 14.84 -13.88 2.03
C HIS A 138 15.66 -12.62 2.36
N VAL A 139 15.31 -11.89 3.40
CA VAL A 139 15.95 -10.60 3.71
C VAL A 139 16.63 -10.62 5.09
N LEU A 140 15.96 -11.16 6.09
CA LEU A 140 16.37 -11.05 7.50
C LEU A 140 17.75 -11.64 7.78
N SER A 141 18.12 -12.77 7.10
CA SER A 141 19.42 -13.44 7.26
C SER A 141 20.60 -12.59 6.78
N TYR A 142 20.35 -11.69 5.82
CA TYR A 142 21.37 -10.83 5.20
C TYR A 142 21.37 -9.40 5.76
N MET A 143 20.38 -9.05 6.60
CA MET A 143 20.33 -7.76 7.29
C MET A 143 21.40 -7.67 8.38
N THR A 144 21.76 -6.44 8.73
CA THR A 144 22.62 -6.19 9.89
C THR A 144 21.87 -6.48 11.18
N GLU A 145 22.61 -6.76 12.25
CA GLU A 145 22.02 -7.09 13.55
C GLU A 145 21.11 -5.97 14.08
N GLU A 146 21.50 -4.71 13.88
CA GLU A 146 20.68 -3.54 14.26
C GLU A 146 19.33 -3.54 13.54
N ALA A 147 19.34 -3.75 12.22
CA ALA A 147 18.12 -3.79 11.41
C ALA A 147 17.23 -5.02 11.74
N ARG A 148 17.87 -6.15 12.10
CA ARG A 148 17.18 -7.35 12.54
C ARG A 148 16.45 -7.13 13.88
N GLN A 149 17.10 -6.44 14.81
CA GLN A 149 16.48 -6.12 16.09
C GLN A 149 15.34 -5.11 15.94
N ASP A 150 15.49 -4.10 15.06
CA ASP A 150 14.40 -3.18 14.71
C ASP A 150 13.20 -3.94 14.13
N TRP A 151 13.46 -4.90 13.23
CA TRP A 151 12.40 -5.74 12.67
C TRP A 151 11.66 -6.56 13.74
N ILE A 152 12.40 -7.21 14.63
CA ILE A 152 11.83 -8.01 15.72
C ILE A 152 11.03 -7.12 16.68
N GLY A 153 11.52 -5.92 16.96
CA GLY A 153 10.88 -4.94 17.85
C GLY A 153 9.56 -4.37 17.32
N GLN A 154 9.27 -4.50 16.01
CA GLN A 154 8.00 -4.05 15.42
C GLN A 154 6.81 -4.93 15.85
N PHE A 155 7.05 -6.13 16.35
CA PHE A 155 6.02 -7.10 16.73
C PHE A 155 5.91 -7.25 18.23
N THR A 156 4.68 -7.24 18.75
CA THR A 156 4.44 -7.76 20.10
C THR A 156 4.62 -9.27 20.12
N GLU A 157 4.99 -9.84 21.27
CA GLU A 157 5.15 -11.30 21.40
C GLU A 157 3.90 -12.08 20.96
N ALA A 158 2.71 -11.56 21.28
CA ALA A 158 1.44 -12.17 20.87
C ALA A 158 1.26 -12.16 19.34
N GLN A 159 1.58 -11.05 18.68
CA GLN A 159 1.53 -10.94 17.22
C GLN A 159 2.53 -11.88 16.55
N ARG A 160 3.74 -11.97 17.10
CA ARG A 160 4.78 -12.86 16.60
C ARG A 160 4.39 -14.34 16.73
N LYS A 161 3.82 -14.74 17.86
CA LYS A 161 3.31 -16.12 18.05
C LYS A 161 2.15 -16.43 17.08
N ALA A 162 1.20 -15.53 16.95
CA ALA A 162 0.08 -15.69 16.01
C ALA A 162 0.56 -15.82 14.57
N TYR A 163 1.53 -15.03 14.18
CA TYR A 163 2.17 -15.04 12.89
C TYR A 163 2.92 -16.34 12.60
N LEU A 164 3.77 -16.80 13.53
CA LEU A 164 4.50 -18.06 13.40
C LEU A 164 3.57 -19.28 13.31
N ASN A 165 2.48 -19.28 14.08
CA ASN A 165 1.46 -20.34 14.01
C ASN A 165 0.77 -20.38 12.63
N GLN A 166 0.50 -19.23 12.02
CA GLN A 166 -0.05 -19.17 10.65
C GLN A 166 0.98 -19.61 9.59
N PHE A 167 2.26 -19.35 9.85
CA PHE A 167 3.35 -19.77 8.98
C PHE A 167 3.43 -21.30 8.88
N HIS A 168 3.38 -21.99 10.02
CA HIS A 168 3.44 -23.47 10.08
C HIS A 168 2.16 -24.15 9.58
N LYS A 169 1.02 -23.48 9.60
CA LYS A 169 -0.24 -24.05 9.12
C LYS A 169 -0.37 -24.05 7.60
N ASN A 170 0.39 -23.19 6.91
CA ASN A 170 0.33 -23.00 5.46
C ASN A 170 1.62 -23.48 4.73
N ALA A 171 2.55 -24.11 5.45
CA ALA A 171 3.72 -24.79 4.94
C ALA A 171 3.45 -26.30 4.84
#